data_51307d45307298c30e86045bd1fa71f1
#
_entry.id   51307d45307298c30e86045bd1fa71f1
#
_cell.length_a   1.000
_cell.length_b   1.000
_cell.length_c   1.000
_cell.angle_alpha   90.00
_cell.angle_beta   90.00
_cell.angle_gamma   90.00
#
_symmetry.space_group_name_H-M   'P 1'
#
loop_
_entity.id
_entity.type
_entity.pdbx_description
1 polymer ?
#
loop_
_entity_poly.entity_id
_entity_poly.type
_entity_poly.pdbx_seq_one_letter_code
_entity_poly.pdbx_strand_id
1 'polypeptide(L)'
;MPQVQAKNLSNLMWVEKYRPFKLDDIVNQKEIVESLKNLMKEPAEMPHLLFTGPAGVGKTTTALCMSRQLLGEDWKRDTLELNASDERGIKMVRERVKEFAAVIKIRTTERDERKFRIIILDEADEMTSEAQTALRRIIEDSSETTRFVIICNYLSQIIEPIQSRCAIFRFKRIEKETVEDHLKWLCKKEGIKYDDKAISQIFDSTNGDLRHSINILQSASVMGSISVSNVLASLGLTGKSKVNDIIKLAMSGKFNDARIKLLELTAVYGMSEFDFLKYAYDAVYSLKLAHPEDFASLIAEYDYRLTHGSHPDIQLTAFLAQLSRMGSKE
;
A
#
# COMPACT_ATOMS: atom_id res chain seq x y z
N MET A 1 22.52 -20.61 -20.46
CA MET A 1 23.11 -19.33 -20.01
C MET A 1 22.38 -18.80 -18.77
N PRO A 2 22.85 -19.08 -17.55
CA PRO A 2 22.22 -18.61 -16.30
C PRO A 2 23.11 -17.71 -15.44
N GLN A 3 24.00 -16.90 -16.01
CA GLN A 3 24.93 -16.08 -15.19
C GLN A 3 24.68 -14.56 -15.23
N VAL A 4 23.69 -14.06 -15.96
CA VAL A 4 23.42 -12.62 -16.06
C VAL A 4 22.43 -12.12 -14.98
N GLN A 5 21.68 -13.00 -14.34
CA GLN A 5 20.68 -12.60 -13.33
C GLN A 5 21.22 -12.41 -11.91
N ALA A 6 22.41 -12.92 -11.57
CA ALA A 6 22.91 -12.89 -10.19
C ALA A 6 23.53 -11.55 -9.75
N LYS A 7 23.94 -10.69 -10.66
CA LYS A 7 24.64 -9.42 -10.33
C LYS A 7 23.74 -8.22 -10.02
N ASN A 8 22.43 -8.28 -10.33
CA ASN A 8 21.51 -7.16 -10.12
C ASN A 8 20.61 -7.31 -8.85
N LEU A 9 20.68 -8.41 -8.13
CA LEU A 9 19.81 -8.68 -6.97
C LEU A 9 20.26 -7.95 -5.70
N SER A 10 21.52 -7.56 -5.58
CA SER A 10 22.04 -6.91 -4.36
C SER A 10 21.54 -5.48 -4.15
N ASN A 11 21.09 -4.80 -5.20
CA ASN A 11 20.61 -3.41 -5.17
C ASN A 11 19.10 -3.27 -5.32
N LEU A 12 18.35 -4.38 -5.36
CA LEU A 12 16.88 -4.35 -5.44
C LEU A 12 16.27 -4.04 -4.09
N MET A 13 15.16 -3.28 -4.09
CA MET A 13 14.32 -3.13 -2.91
C MET A 13 13.87 -4.51 -2.42
N TRP A 14 13.86 -4.73 -1.12
CA TRP A 14 13.52 -6.04 -0.54
C TRP A 14 12.11 -6.49 -0.91
N VAL A 15 11.18 -5.56 -1.06
CA VAL A 15 9.83 -5.84 -1.56
C VAL A 15 9.83 -6.56 -2.91
N GLU A 16 10.76 -6.20 -3.80
CA GLU A 16 10.90 -6.85 -5.11
C GLU A 16 11.82 -8.07 -5.06
N LYS A 17 12.90 -8.01 -4.30
CA LYS A 17 13.86 -9.11 -4.13
C LYS A 17 13.20 -10.38 -3.56
N TYR A 18 12.29 -10.20 -2.61
CA TYR A 18 11.60 -11.28 -1.90
C TYR A 18 10.13 -11.44 -2.30
N ARG A 19 9.74 -10.83 -3.42
CA ARG A 19 8.38 -11.00 -3.95
C ARG A 19 8.12 -12.48 -4.26
N PRO A 20 7.06 -13.09 -3.73
CA PRO A 20 6.67 -14.46 -4.03
C PRO A 20 6.63 -14.75 -5.53
N PHE A 21 7.12 -15.93 -5.90
CA PHE A 21 7.12 -16.39 -7.29
C PHE A 21 6.01 -17.40 -7.56
N LYS A 22 5.62 -18.18 -6.54
CA LYS A 22 4.58 -19.19 -6.58
C LYS A 22 3.46 -18.85 -5.61
N LEU A 23 2.26 -19.37 -5.86
CA LEU A 23 1.09 -19.19 -4.97
C LEU A 23 1.35 -19.76 -3.58
N ASP A 24 2.15 -20.83 -3.46
CA ASP A 24 2.51 -21.44 -2.18
C ASP A 24 3.34 -20.53 -1.28
N ASP A 25 4.05 -19.56 -1.87
CA ASP A 25 4.90 -18.62 -1.14
C ASP A 25 4.11 -17.37 -0.65
N ILE A 26 2.81 -17.27 -0.99
CA ILE A 26 1.96 -16.15 -0.56
C ILE A 26 1.71 -16.21 0.94
N VAL A 27 2.02 -15.10 1.60
CA VAL A 27 1.88 -14.99 3.06
C VAL A 27 0.40 -14.79 3.42
N ASN A 28 -0.10 -15.58 4.38
CA ASN A 28 -1.43 -15.49 5.03
C ASN A 28 -2.62 -15.82 4.13
N GLN A 29 -2.84 -15.71 2.99
CA GLN A 29 -4.08 -15.85 2.21
C GLN A 29 -4.41 -17.30 1.82
N LYS A 30 -4.30 -18.27 2.76
CA LYS A 30 -4.41 -19.71 2.48
C LYS A 30 -5.70 -20.10 1.75
N GLU A 31 -6.87 -19.64 2.24
CA GLU A 31 -8.18 -19.95 1.63
C GLU A 31 -8.28 -19.45 0.17
N ILE A 32 -7.74 -18.25 -0.07
CA ILE A 32 -7.70 -17.65 -1.42
C ILE A 32 -6.78 -18.47 -2.32
N VAL A 33 -5.58 -18.81 -1.84
CA VAL A 33 -4.59 -19.60 -2.58
C VAL A 33 -5.15 -20.96 -2.95
N GLU A 34 -5.81 -21.67 -2.02
CA GLU A 34 -6.44 -22.96 -2.29
C GLU A 34 -7.57 -22.85 -3.31
N SER A 35 -8.43 -21.84 -3.16
CA SER A 35 -9.52 -21.58 -4.13
C SER A 35 -8.97 -21.30 -5.53
N LEU A 36 -7.94 -20.46 -5.64
CA LEU A 36 -7.29 -20.16 -6.92
C LEU A 36 -6.64 -21.40 -7.52
N LYS A 37 -5.95 -22.22 -6.74
CA LYS A 37 -5.39 -23.49 -7.21
C LYS A 37 -6.47 -24.45 -7.75
N ASN A 38 -7.64 -24.48 -7.13
CA ASN A 38 -8.76 -25.28 -7.62
C ASN A 38 -9.29 -24.75 -8.96
N LEU A 39 -9.48 -23.44 -9.10
CA LEU A 39 -9.87 -22.82 -10.37
C LEU A 39 -8.85 -23.06 -11.49
N MET A 40 -7.57 -23.13 -11.15
CA MET A 40 -6.49 -23.35 -12.11
C MET A 40 -6.42 -24.80 -12.63
N LYS A 41 -7.12 -25.77 -12.02
CA LYS A 41 -7.18 -27.15 -12.52
C LYS A 41 -7.91 -27.24 -13.86
N GLU A 42 -8.92 -26.38 -14.06
CA GLU A 42 -9.70 -26.28 -15.27
C GLU A 42 -9.64 -24.85 -15.85
N PRO A 43 -8.50 -24.49 -16.46
CA PRO A 43 -8.27 -23.10 -16.87
C PRO A 43 -9.28 -22.59 -17.91
N ALA A 44 -9.87 -23.47 -18.71
CA ALA A 44 -10.89 -23.10 -19.70
C ALA A 44 -12.19 -22.60 -19.05
N GLU A 45 -12.52 -23.10 -17.87
CA GLU A 45 -13.74 -22.74 -17.12
C GLU A 45 -13.48 -21.64 -16.08
N MET A 46 -12.24 -21.20 -15.93
CA MET A 46 -11.87 -20.16 -14.95
C MET A 46 -12.63 -18.86 -15.24
N PRO A 47 -13.37 -18.30 -14.27
CA PRO A 47 -14.05 -17.02 -14.43
C PRO A 47 -13.05 -15.86 -14.47
N HIS A 48 -13.52 -14.67 -14.80
CA HIS A 48 -12.78 -13.45 -14.48
C HIS A 48 -12.67 -13.30 -12.96
N LEU A 49 -11.59 -12.70 -12.48
CA LEU A 49 -11.30 -12.58 -11.07
C LEU A 49 -11.32 -11.11 -10.63
N LEU A 50 -11.82 -10.85 -9.44
CA LEU A 50 -11.77 -9.56 -8.81
C LEU A 50 -11.17 -9.69 -7.41
N PHE A 51 -9.97 -9.12 -7.22
CA PHE A 51 -9.24 -9.13 -5.96
C PHE A 51 -9.45 -7.79 -5.25
N THR A 52 -10.07 -7.83 -4.08
CA THR A 52 -10.35 -6.63 -3.28
C THR A 52 -9.79 -6.76 -1.88
N GLY A 53 -9.42 -5.64 -1.27
CA GLY A 53 -8.91 -5.59 0.11
C GLY A 53 -7.83 -4.52 0.30
N PRO A 54 -7.34 -4.34 1.52
CA PRO A 54 -6.41 -3.25 1.85
C PRO A 54 -5.10 -3.33 1.07
N ALA A 55 -4.34 -2.23 1.07
CA ALA A 55 -3.02 -2.17 0.45
C ALA A 55 -2.03 -3.13 1.14
N GLY A 56 -1.01 -3.59 0.40
CA GLY A 56 0.12 -4.35 0.93
C GLY A 56 -0.16 -5.78 1.38
N VAL A 57 -1.35 -6.35 1.07
CA VAL A 57 -1.74 -7.73 1.46
C VAL A 57 -1.47 -8.79 0.40
N GLY A 58 -0.81 -8.43 -0.71
CA GLY A 58 -0.34 -9.38 -1.72
C GLY A 58 -1.26 -9.60 -2.92
N LYS A 59 -2.30 -8.76 -3.16
CA LYS A 59 -3.24 -8.91 -4.31
C LYS A 59 -2.52 -9.03 -5.66
N THR A 60 -1.71 -8.04 -6.02
CA THR A 60 -0.95 -8.00 -7.28
C THR A 60 0.05 -9.15 -7.38
N THR A 61 0.74 -9.45 -6.28
CA THR A 61 1.66 -10.59 -6.21
C THR A 61 0.96 -11.92 -6.47
N THR A 62 -0.24 -12.11 -5.90
CA THR A 62 -1.05 -13.32 -6.13
C THR A 62 -1.47 -13.44 -7.59
N ALA A 63 -1.90 -12.34 -8.23
CA ALA A 63 -2.25 -12.32 -9.65
C ALA A 63 -1.06 -12.70 -10.54
N LEU A 64 0.12 -12.16 -10.26
CA LEU A 64 1.36 -12.48 -11.00
C LEU A 64 1.81 -13.93 -10.77
N CYS A 65 1.74 -14.46 -9.54
CA CYS A 65 2.05 -15.85 -9.25
C CYS A 65 1.11 -16.79 -10.01
N MET A 66 -0.19 -16.50 -10.01
CA MET A 66 -1.19 -17.24 -10.75
C MET A 66 -0.90 -17.23 -12.26
N SER A 67 -0.62 -16.06 -12.85
CA SER A 67 -0.30 -15.94 -14.27
C SER A 67 0.94 -16.75 -14.65
N ARG A 68 1.99 -16.72 -13.84
CA ARG A 68 3.21 -17.53 -14.04
C ARG A 68 2.93 -19.02 -14.02
N GLN A 69 2.11 -19.49 -13.07
CA GLN A 69 1.79 -20.90 -12.95
C GLN A 69 0.85 -21.40 -14.06
N LEU A 70 -0.09 -20.57 -14.50
CA LEU A 70 -1.02 -20.90 -15.57
C LEU A 70 -0.36 -20.92 -16.96
N LEU A 71 0.48 -19.91 -17.25
CA LEU A 71 1.01 -19.67 -18.58
C LEU A 71 2.46 -20.20 -18.75
N GLY A 72 3.12 -20.60 -17.65
CA GLY A 72 4.47 -21.19 -17.69
C GLY A 72 5.51 -20.22 -18.23
N GLU A 73 6.35 -20.70 -19.16
CA GLU A 73 7.47 -19.90 -19.71
C GLU A 73 7.02 -18.67 -20.50
N ASP A 74 5.85 -18.75 -21.13
CA ASP A 74 5.28 -17.70 -21.98
C ASP A 74 4.51 -16.63 -21.19
N TRP A 75 4.44 -16.72 -19.86
CA TRP A 75 3.61 -15.86 -19.05
C TRP A 75 3.80 -14.36 -19.30
N LYS A 76 5.03 -13.91 -19.57
CA LYS A 76 5.31 -12.48 -19.85
C LYS A 76 4.73 -12.01 -21.18
N ARG A 77 4.66 -12.91 -22.18
CA ARG A 77 4.08 -12.61 -23.49
C ARG A 77 2.57 -12.58 -23.45
N ASP A 78 1.99 -13.49 -22.67
CA ASP A 78 0.56 -13.73 -22.65
C ASP A 78 -0.14 -13.13 -21.39
N THR A 79 0.58 -12.31 -20.64
CA THR A 79 0.06 -11.49 -19.54
C THR A 79 0.30 -10.01 -19.82
N LEU A 80 -0.75 -9.21 -19.75
CA LEU A 80 -0.68 -7.76 -19.77
C LEU A 80 -0.97 -7.25 -18.36
N GLU A 81 0.00 -6.56 -17.77
CA GLU A 81 -0.15 -5.87 -16.48
C GLU A 81 -0.28 -4.36 -16.74
N LEU A 82 -1.34 -3.75 -16.25
CA LEU A 82 -1.62 -2.32 -16.34
C LEU A 82 -2.00 -1.79 -14.96
N ASN A 83 -1.43 -0.63 -14.62
CA ASN A 83 -1.88 0.13 -13.47
C ASN A 83 -2.88 1.19 -13.94
N ALA A 84 -4.12 1.10 -13.44
CA ALA A 84 -5.18 2.02 -13.84
C ALA A 84 -5.00 3.43 -13.25
N SER A 85 -4.13 3.61 -12.26
CA SER A 85 -3.80 4.94 -11.72
C SER A 85 -2.90 5.76 -12.66
N ASP A 86 -2.07 5.09 -13.48
CA ASP A 86 -1.18 5.76 -14.45
C ASP A 86 -1.97 6.35 -15.62
N GLU A 87 -2.98 5.62 -16.09
CA GLU A 87 -3.85 6.03 -17.20
C GLU A 87 -5.31 5.73 -16.87
N ARG A 88 -5.99 6.61 -16.14
CA ARG A 88 -7.36 6.43 -15.60
C ARG A 88 -8.47 6.45 -16.65
N GLY A 89 -8.15 6.83 -17.87
CA GLY A 89 -9.13 7.17 -18.90
C GLY A 89 -9.52 6.02 -19.82
N ILE A 90 -10.62 6.23 -20.53
CA ILE A 90 -11.18 5.31 -21.54
C ILE A 90 -10.19 4.95 -22.65
N LYS A 91 -9.21 5.83 -22.93
CA LYS A 91 -8.20 5.62 -23.98
C LYS A 91 -7.35 4.39 -23.70
N MET A 92 -6.84 4.23 -22.46
CA MET A 92 -6.07 3.04 -22.04
C MET A 92 -6.85 1.75 -22.31
N VAL A 93 -8.12 1.73 -21.91
CA VAL A 93 -8.99 0.57 -22.08
C VAL A 93 -9.21 0.23 -23.55
N ARG A 94 -9.46 1.23 -24.39
CA ARG A 94 -9.75 1.02 -25.82
C ARG A 94 -8.51 0.63 -26.62
N GLU A 95 -7.37 1.22 -26.36
CA GLU A 95 -6.15 0.98 -27.12
C GLU A 95 -5.42 -0.27 -26.59
N ARG A 96 -4.96 -0.23 -25.34
CA ARG A 96 -4.08 -1.30 -24.81
C ARG A 96 -4.81 -2.60 -24.47
N VAL A 97 -5.94 -2.50 -23.75
CA VAL A 97 -6.69 -3.70 -23.30
C VAL A 97 -7.34 -4.39 -24.49
N LYS A 98 -8.02 -3.62 -25.37
CA LYS A 98 -8.70 -4.18 -26.54
C LYS A 98 -7.74 -4.80 -27.54
N GLU A 99 -6.63 -4.13 -27.85
CA GLU A 99 -5.61 -4.66 -28.76
C GLU A 99 -5.02 -5.96 -28.23
N PHE A 100 -4.66 -5.99 -26.96
CA PHE A 100 -4.11 -7.19 -26.37
C PHE A 100 -5.11 -8.34 -26.36
N ALA A 101 -6.37 -8.12 -26.04
CA ALA A 101 -7.42 -9.13 -26.07
C ALA A 101 -7.73 -9.65 -27.48
N ALA A 102 -7.58 -8.81 -28.52
CA ALA A 102 -7.92 -9.18 -29.90
C ALA A 102 -6.88 -10.07 -30.60
N VAL A 103 -5.60 -10.03 -30.18
CA VAL A 103 -4.48 -10.70 -30.89
C VAL A 103 -4.57 -12.24 -30.92
N ILE A 104 -5.27 -12.88 -30.01
CA ILE A 104 -5.40 -14.37 -29.98
C ILE A 104 -6.17 -14.91 -31.19
N LYS A 105 -7.14 -14.16 -31.73
CA LYS A 105 -7.94 -14.63 -32.90
C LYS A 105 -7.09 -14.97 -34.15
N ILE A 106 -5.82 -14.52 -34.19
CA ILE A 106 -4.93 -14.68 -35.35
C ILE A 106 -3.92 -15.85 -35.21
N ARG A 107 -3.71 -16.39 -33.98
CA ARG A 107 -2.61 -17.33 -33.68
C ARG A 107 -2.99 -18.76 -33.33
N THR A 108 -4.23 -19.17 -33.45
CA THR A 108 -4.63 -20.56 -33.24
C THR A 108 -4.11 -21.45 -34.37
N THR A 109 -2.84 -21.80 -34.34
CA THR A 109 -2.31 -22.98 -34.99
C THR A 109 -2.51 -24.18 -34.06
N GLU A 110 -2.89 -25.32 -34.61
CA GLU A 110 -3.35 -26.54 -33.94
C GLU A 110 -2.44 -27.18 -32.86
N ARG A 111 -1.35 -26.54 -32.47
CA ARG A 111 -0.36 -27.03 -31.48
C ARG A 111 -0.37 -26.35 -30.12
N ASP A 112 -1.11 -25.27 -29.96
CA ASP A 112 -1.13 -24.54 -28.67
C ASP A 112 -2.46 -24.82 -27.97
N GLU A 113 -2.48 -25.79 -27.06
CA GLU A 113 -3.65 -26.14 -26.24
C GLU A 113 -4.04 -25.02 -25.24
N ARG A 114 -3.24 -23.96 -25.16
CA ARG A 114 -3.46 -22.81 -24.30
C ARG A 114 -4.39 -21.77 -24.96
N LYS A 115 -5.62 -21.72 -24.49
CA LYS A 115 -6.74 -21.03 -25.16
C LYS A 115 -6.95 -19.57 -24.70
N PHE A 116 -6.17 -19.02 -23.74
CA PHE A 116 -6.46 -17.66 -23.23
C PHE A 116 -5.22 -16.89 -22.78
N ARG A 117 -5.38 -15.56 -22.66
CA ARG A 117 -4.44 -14.60 -22.11
C ARG A 117 -4.93 -14.07 -20.78
N ILE A 118 -4.04 -13.46 -20.03
CA ILE A 118 -4.38 -12.82 -18.74
C ILE A 118 -4.14 -11.32 -18.84
N ILE A 119 -5.13 -10.54 -18.42
CA ILE A 119 -5.01 -9.09 -18.25
C ILE A 119 -5.18 -8.81 -16.77
N ILE A 120 -4.15 -8.23 -16.17
CA ILE A 120 -4.15 -7.77 -14.78
C ILE A 120 -4.35 -6.26 -14.81
N LEU A 121 -5.44 -5.79 -14.20
CA LEU A 121 -5.74 -4.36 -14.05
C LEU A 121 -5.60 -4.02 -12.56
N ASP A 122 -4.47 -3.42 -12.19
CA ASP A 122 -4.24 -3.00 -10.80
C ASP A 122 -4.80 -1.59 -10.56
N GLU A 123 -5.19 -1.31 -9.31
CA GLU A 123 -5.82 -0.05 -8.90
C GLU A 123 -7.05 0.32 -9.74
N ALA A 124 -7.86 -0.68 -10.10
CA ALA A 124 -9.03 -0.48 -10.97
C ALA A 124 -10.11 0.44 -10.37
N ASP A 125 -10.11 0.62 -9.05
CA ASP A 125 -10.93 1.60 -8.34
C ASP A 125 -10.59 3.06 -8.69
N GLU A 126 -9.41 3.34 -9.26
CA GLU A 126 -9.02 4.66 -9.74
C GLU A 126 -9.53 4.96 -11.18
N MET A 127 -10.13 3.98 -11.86
CA MET A 127 -10.70 4.17 -13.20
C MET A 127 -11.94 5.04 -13.16
N THR A 128 -12.09 5.90 -14.19
CA THR A 128 -13.35 6.65 -14.39
C THR A 128 -14.51 5.70 -14.69
N SER A 129 -15.74 6.10 -14.35
CA SER A 129 -16.95 5.31 -14.61
C SER A 129 -17.15 5.00 -16.11
N GLU A 130 -16.72 5.91 -16.98
CA GLU A 130 -16.74 5.70 -18.44
C GLU A 130 -15.74 4.64 -18.88
N ALA A 131 -14.53 4.62 -18.28
CA ALA A 131 -13.52 3.62 -18.56
C ALA A 131 -13.98 2.23 -18.08
N GLN A 132 -14.58 2.15 -16.91
CA GLN A 132 -15.15 0.91 -16.39
C GLN A 132 -16.31 0.40 -17.27
N THR A 133 -17.15 1.28 -17.78
CA THR A 133 -18.24 0.93 -18.71
C THR A 133 -17.71 0.40 -20.05
N ALA A 134 -16.61 0.98 -20.55
CA ALA A 134 -15.95 0.47 -21.75
C ALA A 134 -15.28 -0.90 -21.50
N LEU A 135 -14.61 -1.06 -20.34
CA LEU A 135 -13.99 -2.32 -19.92
C LEU A 135 -15.01 -3.46 -19.84
N ARG A 136 -16.20 -3.20 -19.29
CA ARG A 136 -17.29 -4.19 -19.24
C ARG A 136 -17.54 -4.81 -20.60
N ARG A 137 -17.66 -3.99 -21.67
CA ARG A 137 -17.91 -4.48 -23.03
C ARG A 137 -16.76 -5.37 -23.54
N ILE A 138 -15.52 -4.99 -23.26
CA ILE A 138 -14.35 -5.76 -23.66
C ILE A 138 -14.32 -7.11 -22.92
N ILE A 139 -14.67 -7.13 -21.63
CA ILE A 139 -14.80 -8.36 -20.84
C ILE A 139 -15.81 -9.31 -21.48
N GLU A 140 -16.97 -8.79 -21.90
CA GLU A 140 -18.01 -9.58 -22.58
C GLU A 140 -17.52 -10.11 -23.92
N ASP A 141 -16.89 -9.27 -24.74
CA ASP A 141 -16.47 -9.59 -26.11
C ASP A 141 -15.27 -10.56 -26.17
N SER A 142 -14.45 -10.62 -25.12
CA SER A 142 -13.19 -11.40 -25.07
C SER A 142 -13.19 -12.53 -24.04
N SER A 143 -14.35 -12.87 -23.48
CA SER A 143 -14.47 -13.89 -22.43
C SER A 143 -13.95 -15.29 -22.81
N GLU A 144 -13.96 -15.64 -24.08
CA GLU A 144 -13.45 -16.92 -24.59
C GLU A 144 -11.91 -16.96 -24.65
N THR A 145 -11.27 -15.81 -24.90
CA THR A 145 -9.84 -15.71 -25.21
C THR A 145 -9.01 -15.04 -24.12
N THR A 146 -9.64 -14.40 -23.16
CA THR A 146 -8.95 -13.57 -22.16
C THR A 146 -9.57 -13.76 -20.78
N ARG A 147 -8.72 -13.85 -19.75
CA ARG A 147 -9.14 -13.81 -18.35
C ARG A 147 -8.65 -12.50 -17.73
N PHE A 148 -9.59 -11.79 -17.13
CA PHE A 148 -9.30 -10.54 -16.43
C PHE A 148 -9.08 -10.83 -14.95
N VAL A 149 -8.04 -10.23 -14.38
CA VAL A 149 -7.78 -10.14 -12.94
C VAL A 149 -7.82 -8.68 -12.58
N ILE A 150 -8.94 -8.26 -12.05
CA ILE A 150 -9.20 -6.87 -11.65
C ILE A 150 -8.83 -6.73 -10.17
N ILE A 151 -8.01 -5.74 -9.84
CA ILE A 151 -7.50 -5.54 -8.48
C ILE A 151 -7.94 -4.15 -8.02
N CYS A 152 -8.53 -4.08 -6.82
CA CYS A 152 -8.96 -2.82 -6.21
C CYS A 152 -8.75 -2.83 -4.70
N ASN A 153 -8.70 -1.65 -4.09
CA ASN A 153 -8.73 -1.52 -2.64
C ASN A 153 -10.20 -1.45 -2.15
N TYR A 154 -11.04 -0.74 -2.88
CA TYR A 154 -12.44 -0.49 -2.51
C TYR A 154 -13.39 -1.09 -3.54
N LEU A 155 -14.05 -2.19 -3.18
CA LEU A 155 -15.01 -2.86 -4.07
C LEU A 155 -16.18 -1.94 -4.48
N SER A 156 -16.60 -1.03 -3.60
CA SER A 156 -17.68 -0.07 -3.85
C SER A 156 -17.40 0.91 -5.00
N GLN A 157 -16.15 1.06 -5.40
CA GLN A 157 -15.76 1.93 -6.52
C GLN A 157 -15.75 1.19 -7.87
N ILE A 158 -15.96 -0.12 -7.87
CA ILE A 158 -16.12 -0.92 -9.08
C ILE A 158 -17.61 -1.03 -9.42
N ILE A 159 -17.98 -0.74 -10.66
CA ILE A 159 -19.39 -0.81 -11.09
C ILE A 159 -19.93 -2.24 -10.98
N GLU A 160 -21.19 -2.37 -10.57
CA GLU A 160 -21.87 -3.67 -10.38
C GLU A 160 -21.82 -4.59 -11.61
N PRO A 161 -21.97 -4.10 -12.86
CA PRO A 161 -21.85 -4.93 -14.05
C PRO A 161 -20.50 -5.63 -14.24
N ILE A 162 -19.40 -5.09 -13.70
CA ILE A 162 -18.09 -5.76 -13.68
C ILE A 162 -18.06 -6.77 -12.53
N GLN A 163 -18.53 -6.39 -11.35
CA GLN A 163 -18.54 -7.27 -10.18
C GLN A 163 -19.31 -8.56 -10.45
N SER A 164 -20.48 -8.47 -11.11
CA SER A 164 -21.34 -9.63 -11.43
C SER A 164 -20.72 -10.63 -12.41
N ARG A 165 -19.66 -10.27 -13.10
CA ARG A 165 -18.93 -11.12 -14.07
C ARG A 165 -17.65 -11.72 -13.53
N CYS A 166 -17.31 -11.41 -12.30
CA CYS A 166 -16.07 -11.83 -11.67
C CYS A 166 -16.31 -12.68 -10.43
N ALA A 167 -15.47 -13.69 -10.21
CA ALA A 167 -15.34 -14.31 -8.91
C ALA A 167 -14.58 -13.35 -7.97
N ILE A 168 -15.21 -12.96 -6.85
CA ILE A 168 -14.67 -11.95 -5.95
C ILE A 168 -13.88 -12.61 -4.84
N PHE A 169 -12.60 -12.23 -4.70
CA PHE A 169 -11.69 -12.67 -3.64
C PHE A 169 -11.39 -11.51 -2.71
N ARG A 170 -11.74 -11.65 -1.43
CA ARG A 170 -11.58 -10.62 -0.40
C ARG A 170 -10.33 -10.89 0.42
N PHE A 171 -9.25 -10.17 0.10
CA PHE A 171 -7.99 -10.24 0.84
C PHE A 171 -8.15 -9.55 2.20
N LYS A 172 -7.70 -10.23 3.25
CA LYS A 172 -7.72 -9.72 4.62
C LYS A 172 -6.36 -9.12 4.98
N ARG A 173 -6.36 -8.24 5.99
CA ARG A 173 -5.09 -7.79 6.60
C ARG A 173 -4.31 -8.99 7.11
N ILE A 174 -3.00 -8.88 7.03
CA ILE A 174 -2.11 -9.94 7.48
C ILE A 174 -2.01 -9.86 9.02
N GLU A 175 -2.15 -10.99 9.66
CA GLU A 175 -2.11 -11.11 11.12
C GLU A 175 -0.71 -10.81 11.67
N LYS A 176 -0.65 -10.31 12.92
CA LYS A 176 0.57 -9.86 13.58
C LYS A 176 1.68 -10.91 13.57
N GLU A 177 1.37 -12.10 14.02
CA GLU A 177 2.33 -13.21 14.08
C GLU A 177 2.94 -13.52 12.72
N THR A 178 2.09 -13.54 11.68
CA THR A 178 2.52 -13.84 10.31
C THR A 178 3.44 -12.75 9.74
N VAL A 179 3.14 -11.48 10.00
CA VAL A 179 4.02 -10.36 9.57
C VAL A 179 5.35 -10.43 10.32
N GLU A 180 5.30 -10.58 11.64
CA GLU A 180 6.51 -10.66 12.47
C GLU A 180 7.42 -11.81 12.03
N ASP A 181 6.87 -13.00 11.81
CA ASP A 181 7.61 -14.17 11.34
C ASP A 181 8.26 -13.93 9.97
N HIS A 182 7.53 -13.30 9.07
CA HIS A 182 8.06 -12.96 7.75
C HIS A 182 9.19 -11.93 7.84
N LEU A 183 9.07 -10.89 8.67
CA LEU A 183 10.13 -9.91 8.89
C LEU A 183 11.37 -10.54 9.54
N LYS A 184 11.19 -11.42 10.53
CA LYS A 184 12.28 -12.19 11.14
C LYS A 184 12.98 -13.10 10.12
N TRP A 185 12.22 -13.73 9.24
CA TRP A 185 12.77 -14.54 8.14
C TRP A 185 13.61 -13.68 7.20
N LEU A 186 13.16 -12.47 6.85
CA LEU A 186 13.93 -11.52 6.05
C LEU A 186 15.24 -11.11 6.74
N CYS A 187 15.19 -10.78 8.02
CA CYS A 187 16.41 -10.47 8.81
C CYS A 187 17.43 -11.61 8.77
N LYS A 188 16.96 -12.85 8.92
CA LYS A 188 17.84 -14.05 8.83
C LYS A 188 18.44 -14.19 7.43
N LYS A 189 17.67 -13.95 6.37
CA LYS A 189 18.16 -14.03 4.97
C LYS A 189 19.20 -12.96 4.64
N GLU A 190 19.04 -11.76 5.20
CA GLU A 190 19.98 -10.65 5.00
C GLU A 190 21.14 -10.64 6.04
N GLY A 191 21.13 -11.56 7.02
CA GLY A 191 22.17 -11.63 8.06
C GLY A 191 22.15 -10.46 9.05
N ILE A 192 21.00 -9.82 9.26
CA ILE A 192 20.84 -8.63 10.08
C ILE A 192 20.36 -9.00 11.48
N LYS A 193 20.99 -8.41 12.50
CA LYS A 193 20.56 -8.55 13.89
C LYS A 193 19.29 -7.73 14.14
N TYR A 194 18.35 -8.31 14.86
CA TYR A 194 17.08 -7.66 15.18
C TYR A 194 16.67 -7.86 16.64
N ASP A 195 15.87 -6.94 17.15
CA ASP A 195 15.15 -7.02 18.43
C ASP A 195 13.69 -7.36 18.14
N ASP A 196 13.11 -8.31 18.86
CA ASP A 196 11.70 -8.70 18.72
C ASP A 196 10.75 -7.52 18.99
N LYS A 197 11.08 -6.63 19.94
CA LYS A 197 10.30 -5.42 20.19
C LYS A 197 10.31 -4.46 18.99
N ALA A 198 11.42 -4.38 18.28
CA ALA A 198 11.53 -3.56 17.07
C ALA A 198 10.67 -4.13 15.94
N ILE A 199 10.65 -5.46 15.77
CA ILE A 199 9.78 -6.12 14.79
C ILE A 199 8.30 -5.88 15.11
N SER A 200 7.90 -6.01 16.39
CA SER A 200 6.53 -5.73 16.82
C SER A 200 6.15 -4.26 16.60
N GLN A 201 7.07 -3.32 16.82
CA GLN A 201 6.86 -1.89 16.56
C GLN A 201 6.61 -1.58 15.08
N ILE A 202 7.27 -2.31 14.15
CA ILE A 202 6.99 -2.19 12.71
C ILE A 202 5.54 -2.59 12.42
N PHE A 203 5.08 -3.74 12.96
CA PHE A 203 3.70 -4.18 12.77
C PHE A 203 2.70 -3.17 13.33
N ASP A 204 2.89 -2.68 14.55
CA ASP A 204 2.00 -1.73 15.22
C ASP A 204 1.86 -0.42 14.41
N SER A 205 2.90 -0.06 13.65
CA SER A 205 2.89 1.14 12.78
C SER A 205 2.27 0.90 11.40
N THR A 206 2.29 -0.33 10.89
CA THR A 206 1.83 -0.66 9.53
C THR A 206 0.49 -1.39 9.50
N ASN A 207 0.07 -1.93 10.66
CA ASN A 207 -1.21 -2.60 10.83
C ASN A 207 -1.52 -3.64 9.76
N GLY A 208 -0.53 -4.51 9.45
CA GLY A 208 -0.67 -5.63 8.51
C GLY A 208 -0.47 -5.28 7.03
N ASP A 209 0.04 -4.09 6.71
CA ASP A 209 0.59 -3.77 5.38
C ASP A 209 2.02 -4.32 5.28
N LEU A 210 2.17 -5.49 4.64
CA LEU A 210 3.46 -6.16 4.54
C LEU A 210 4.46 -5.40 3.66
N ARG A 211 3.99 -4.72 2.60
CA ARG A 211 4.84 -3.91 1.72
C ARG A 211 5.49 -2.78 2.52
N HIS A 212 4.69 -2.06 3.27
CA HIS A 212 5.18 -0.97 4.12
C HIS A 212 6.09 -1.50 5.25
N SER A 213 5.73 -2.64 5.86
CA SER A 213 6.55 -3.29 6.89
C SER A 213 7.96 -3.64 6.38
N ILE A 214 8.07 -4.21 5.17
CA ILE A 214 9.35 -4.57 4.54
C ILE A 214 10.17 -3.32 4.23
N ASN A 215 9.55 -2.24 3.74
CA ASN A 215 10.23 -0.98 3.45
C ASN A 215 10.82 -0.34 4.71
N ILE A 216 10.06 -0.34 5.83
CA ILE A 216 10.56 0.17 7.12
C ILE A 216 11.72 -0.71 7.62
N LEU A 217 11.58 -2.03 7.51
CA LEU A 217 12.63 -2.96 7.90
C LEU A 217 13.92 -2.71 7.12
N GLN A 218 13.81 -2.54 5.79
CA GLN A 218 14.95 -2.24 4.93
C GLN A 218 15.59 -0.89 5.29
N SER A 219 14.78 0.15 5.51
CA SER A 219 15.27 1.47 5.92
C SER A 219 15.99 1.44 7.26
N ALA A 220 15.44 0.72 8.25
CA ALA A 220 16.08 0.55 9.56
C ALA A 220 17.40 -0.24 9.45
N SER A 221 17.49 -1.19 8.52
CA SER A 221 18.69 -2.01 8.32
C SER A 221 19.91 -1.22 7.85
N VAL A 222 19.70 -0.13 7.13
CA VAL A 222 20.78 0.78 6.68
C VAL A 222 21.50 1.42 7.88
N MET A 223 20.81 1.54 9.03
CA MET A 223 21.40 2.04 10.28
C MET A 223 22.15 0.98 11.08
N GLY A 224 22.32 -0.25 10.53
CA GLY A 224 23.14 -1.34 11.05
C GLY A 224 22.36 -2.49 11.67
N SER A 225 21.44 -2.25 12.60
CA SER A 225 20.63 -3.30 13.24
C SER A 225 19.17 -2.87 13.35
N ILE A 226 18.26 -3.83 13.44
CA ILE A 226 16.84 -3.57 13.67
C ILE A 226 16.61 -3.38 15.16
N SER A 227 16.84 -2.19 15.66
CA SER A 227 16.53 -1.76 17.03
C SER A 227 15.28 -0.88 17.04
N VAL A 228 14.64 -0.74 18.21
CA VAL A 228 13.46 0.14 18.36
C VAL A 228 13.80 1.57 17.96
N SER A 229 14.98 2.08 18.31
CA SER A 229 15.43 3.42 17.94
C SER A 229 15.56 3.61 16.42
N ASN A 230 16.14 2.64 15.72
CA ASN A 230 16.31 2.70 14.26
C ASN A 230 14.97 2.58 13.51
N VAL A 231 14.06 1.74 14.02
CA VAL A 231 12.70 1.63 13.48
C VAL A 231 11.93 2.94 13.68
N LEU A 232 11.97 3.55 14.85
CA LEU A 232 11.33 4.83 15.12
C LEU A 232 11.91 5.95 14.23
N ALA A 233 13.23 5.95 14.01
CA ALA A 233 13.89 6.88 13.09
C ALA A 233 13.40 6.65 11.64
N SER A 234 13.32 5.41 11.18
CA SER A 234 12.85 5.05 9.83
C SER A 234 11.38 5.40 9.60
N LEU A 235 10.56 5.36 10.66
CA LEU A 235 9.15 5.75 10.61
C LEU A 235 8.95 7.27 10.65
N GLY A 236 9.99 8.06 10.85
CA GLY A 236 9.85 9.49 11.17
C GLY A 236 9.18 9.74 12.52
N LEU A 237 8.97 8.69 13.33
CA LEU A 237 8.26 8.75 14.63
C LEU A 237 9.09 9.44 15.73
N THR A 238 10.39 9.69 15.52
CA THR A 238 11.12 10.72 16.25
C THR A 238 10.41 12.07 16.14
N GLY A 239 9.73 12.34 15.03
CA GLY A 239 8.85 13.48 14.86
C GLY A 239 7.62 13.43 15.77
N LYS A 240 6.90 12.30 15.84
CA LYS A 240 5.67 12.17 16.66
C LYS A 240 5.94 12.40 18.15
N SER A 241 7.03 11.83 18.68
CA SER A 241 7.42 12.08 20.06
C SER A 241 7.76 13.56 20.31
N LYS A 242 8.48 14.20 19.38
CA LYS A 242 8.81 15.63 19.47
C LYS A 242 7.56 16.51 19.37
N VAL A 243 6.59 16.18 18.51
CA VAL A 243 5.30 16.90 18.45
C VAL A 243 4.55 16.77 19.76
N ASN A 244 4.48 15.58 20.36
CA ASN A 244 3.86 15.40 21.68
C ASN A 244 4.52 16.26 22.76
N ASP A 245 5.84 16.37 22.75
CA ASP A 245 6.58 17.22 23.70
C ASP A 245 6.32 18.71 23.45
N ILE A 246 6.21 19.13 22.20
CA ILE A 246 5.87 20.53 21.83
C ILE A 246 4.46 20.86 22.33
N ILE A 247 3.49 19.96 22.13
CA ILE A 247 2.10 20.15 22.59
C ILE A 247 2.04 20.26 24.11
N LYS A 248 2.72 19.34 24.83
CA LYS A 248 2.80 19.40 26.30
C LYS A 248 3.38 20.71 26.80
N LEU A 249 4.45 21.20 26.16
CA LEU A 249 5.06 22.51 26.50
C LEU A 249 4.08 23.65 26.25
N ALA A 250 3.40 23.67 25.11
CA ALA A 250 2.40 24.67 24.80
C ALA A 250 1.28 24.68 25.86
N MET A 251 0.70 23.53 26.15
CA MET A 251 -0.39 23.37 27.12
C MET A 251 0.06 23.73 28.56
N SER A 252 1.32 23.53 28.92
CA SER A 252 1.87 23.95 30.21
C SER A 252 2.19 25.45 30.28
N GLY A 253 1.75 26.27 29.32
CA GLY A 253 1.99 27.72 29.27
C GLY A 253 3.39 28.11 28.81
N LYS A 254 4.25 27.15 28.43
CA LYS A 254 5.62 27.40 27.97
C LYS A 254 5.67 27.66 26.46
N PHE A 255 4.92 28.66 26.01
CA PHE A 255 4.75 28.96 24.57
C PHE A 255 6.09 29.18 23.84
N ASN A 256 7.00 29.95 24.42
CA ASN A 256 8.28 30.25 23.78
C ASN A 256 9.15 29.01 23.58
N ASP A 257 9.18 28.09 24.55
CA ASP A 257 9.93 26.85 24.47
C ASP A 257 9.29 25.92 23.39
N ALA A 258 7.98 25.85 23.37
CA ALA A 258 7.23 25.09 22.34
C ALA A 258 7.51 25.63 20.93
N ARG A 259 7.52 26.97 20.75
CA ARG A 259 7.81 27.62 19.47
C ARG A 259 9.23 27.36 18.99
N ILE A 260 10.23 27.43 19.88
CA ILE A 260 11.62 27.14 19.52
C ILE A 260 11.75 25.71 19.02
N LYS A 261 11.17 24.73 19.73
CA LYS A 261 11.19 23.33 19.31
C LYS A 261 10.41 23.09 18.03
N LEU A 262 9.32 23.82 17.78
CA LEU A 262 8.60 23.74 16.50
C LEU A 262 9.51 24.19 15.35
N LEU A 263 10.17 25.35 15.47
CA LEU A 263 11.08 25.85 14.44
C LEU A 263 12.26 24.90 14.19
N GLU A 264 12.80 24.28 15.25
CA GLU A 264 13.81 23.24 15.10
C GLU A 264 13.27 22.02 14.34
N LEU A 265 12.04 21.61 14.66
CA LEU A 265 11.42 20.44 14.04
C LEU A 265 11.13 20.65 12.56
N THR A 266 10.68 21.83 12.16
CA THR A 266 10.40 22.16 10.75
C THR A 266 11.68 22.50 9.97
N ALA A 267 12.55 23.36 10.49
CA ALA A 267 13.72 23.83 9.75
C ALA A 267 14.90 22.84 9.75
N VAL A 268 15.16 22.12 10.85
CA VAL A 268 16.30 21.20 10.96
C VAL A 268 15.92 19.77 10.57
N TYR A 269 14.76 19.31 11.04
CA TYR A 269 14.31 17.93 10.79
C TYR A 269 13.38 17.79 9.56
N GLY A 270 13.04 18.91 8.89
CA GLY A 270 12.27 18.92 7.65
C GLY A 270 10.84 18.39 7.78
N MET A 271 10.24 18.46 8.99
CA MET A 271 8.86 18.05 9.19
C MET A 271 7.92 19.01 8.48
N SER A 272 7.01 18.48 7.65
CA SER A 272 5.98 19.29 7.04
C SER A 272 4.95 19.76 8.06
N GLU A 273 4.32 20.89 7.81
CA GLU A 273 3.23 21.44 8.60
C GLU A 273 2.02 20.50 8.69
N PHE A 274 1.74 19.78 7.61
CA PHE A 274 0.66 18.79 7.58
C PHE A 274 0.97 17.57 8.44
N ASP A 275 2.20 17.07 8.40
CA ASP A 275 2.63 15.98 9.30
C ASP A 275 2.60 16.42 10.76
N PHE A 276 2.99 17.68 11.05
CA PHE A 276 2.89 18.22 12.40
C PHE A 276 1.43 18.19 12.91
N LEU A 277 0.46 18.68 12.14
CA LEU A 277 -0.95 18.69 12.53
C LEU A 277 -1.51 17.27 12.64
N LYS A 278 -1.12 16.36 11.76
CA LYS A 278 -1.50 14.94 11.82
C LYS A 278 -1.00 14.29 13.11
N TYR A 279 0.25 14.49 13.47
CA TYR A 279 0.79 13.96 14.73
C TYR A 279 0.21 14.68 15.95
N ALA A 280 -0.14 15.96 15.83
CA ALA A 280 -0.87 16.69 16.86
C ALA A 280 -2.26 16.08 17.08
N TYR A 281 -2.98 15.72 16.02
CA TYR A 281 -4.27 15.03 16.12
C TYR A 281 -4.14 13.68 16.84
N ASP A 282 -3.13 12.88 16.48
CA ASP A 282 -2.85 11.62 17.19
C ASP A 282 -2.56 11.83 18.67
N ALA A 283 -1.99 12.97 19.04
CA ALA A 283 -1.68 13.33 20.42
C ALA A 283 -2.93 13.55 21.28
N VAL A 284 -4.07 13.97 20.70
CA VAL A 284 -5.36 14.15 21.39
C VAL A 284 -5.71 12.93 22.23
N TYR A 285 -5.59 11.75 21.60
CA TYR A 285 -5.96 10.48 22.24
C TYR A 285 -4.90 9.97 23.22
N SER A 286 -3.64 10.35 23.03
CA SER A 286 -2.51 9.88 23.86
C SER A 286 -2.26 10.72 25.12
N LEU A 287 -2.65 12.00 25.11
CA LEU A 287 -2.31 12.97 26.17
C LEU A 287 -3.38 13.09 27.27
N LYS A 288 -4.53 12.35 27.17
CA LYS A 288 -5.63 12.42 28.14
C LYS A 288 -6.04 13.85 28.47
N LEU A 289 -6.32 14.65 27.47
CA LEU A 289 -6.73 16.05 27.60
C LEU A 289 -8.07 16.15 28.28
N ALA A 290 -8.31 17.22 29.04
CA ALA A 290 -9.59 17.48 29.71
C ALA A 290 -10.71 17.78 28.69
N HIS A 291 -10.39 18.49 27.60
CA HIS A 291 -11.30 18.87 26.52
C HIS A 291 -10.75 18.46 25.15
N PRO A 292 -10.77 17.15 24.80
CA PRO A 292 -10.25 16.65 23.51
C PRO A 292 -11.03 17.19 22.31
N GLU A 293 -12.31 17.53 22.47
CA GLU A 293 -13.18 18.10 21.45
C GLU A 293 -12.73 19.50 20.99
N ASP A 294 -12.32 20.35 21.91
CA ASP A 294 -11.83 21.69 21.60
C ASP A 294 -10.51 21.63 20.86
N PHE A 295 -9.65 20.70 21.26
CA PHE A 295 -8.38 20.46 20.60
C PHE A 295 -8.55 19.93 19.17
N ALA A 296 -9.47 18.97 18.95
CA ALA A 296 -9.78 18.44 17.63
C ALA A 296 -10.35 19.53 16.70
N SER A 297 -11.24 20.38 17.23
CA SER A 297 -11.79 21.53 16.50
C SER A 297 -10.72 22.52 16.07
N LEU A 298 -9.78 22.81 16.99
CA LEU A 298 -8.65 23.69 16.72
C LEU A 298 -7.76 23.14 15.59
N ILE A 299 -7.44 21.84 15.62
CA ILE A 299 -6.64 21.21 14.56
C ILE A 299 -7.34 21.34 13.21
N ALA A 300 -8.65 21.04 13.13
CA ALA A 300 -9.42 21.12 11.89
C ALA A 300 -9.41 22.56 11.32
N GLU A 301 -9.47 23.58 12.16
CA GLU A 301 -9.38 24.99 11.74
C GLU A 301 -8.01 25.30 11.11
N TYR A 302 -6.91 24.84 11.70
CA TYR A 302 -5.57 25.11 11.18
C TYR A 302 -5.24 24.25 9.97
N ASP A 303 -5.73 23.03 9.86
CA ASP A 303 -5.63 22.19 8.68
C ASP A 303 -6.30 22.87 7.48
N TYR A 304 -7.53 23.38 7.69
CA TYR A 304 -8.24 24.15 6.65
C TYR A 304 -7.46 25.40 6.20
N ARG A 305 -6.89 26.18 7.16
CA ARG A 305 -6.11 27.37 6.85
C ARG A 305 -4.85 27.05 6.06
N LEU A 306 -4.12 25.99 6.41
CA LEU A 306 -2.91 25.56 5.71
C LEU A 306 -3.23 25.06 4.31
N THR A 307 -4.31 24.31 4.14
CA THR A 307 -4.76 23.81 2.83
C THR A 307 -5.14 24.94 1.86
N HIS A 308 -5.60 26.09 2.38
CA HIS A 308 -6.01 27.25 1.58
C HIS A 308 -4.92 28.32 1.42
N GLY A 309 -3.64 27.98 1.56
CA GLY A 309 -2.51 28.81 1.15
C GLY A 309 -2.03 29.84 2.17
N SER A 310 -2.28 29.64 3.46
CA SER A 310 -1.74 30.48 4.54
C SER A 310 -0.25 30.18 4.80
N HIS A 311 0.50 31.16 5.34
CA HIS A 311 1.90 30.98 5.71
C HIS A 311 2.04 29.95 6.85
N PRO A 312 2.71 28.80 6.64
CA PRO A 312 2.78 27.71 7.60
C PRO A 312 3.34 28.10 8.97
N ASP A 313 4.45 28.82 9.00
CA ASP A 313 5.11 29.24 10.24
C ASP A 313 4.22 30.11 11.10
N ILE A 314 3.43 31.01 10.47
CA ILE A 314 2.48 31.88 11.17
C ILE A 314 1.35 31.04 11.75
N GLN A 315 0.80 30.13 10.95
CA GLN A 315 -0.33 29.29 11.37
C GLN A 315 0.05 28.34 12.50
N LEU A 316 1.18 27.62 12.37
CA LEU A 316 1.63 26.72 13.43
C LEU A 316 2.01 27.47 14.72
N THR A 317 2.59 28.67 14.61
CA THR A 317 2.86 29.51 15.77
C THR A 317 1.57 29.97 16.46
N ALA A 318 0.56 30.37 15.68
CA ALA A 318 -0.75 30.75 16.20
C ALA A 318 -1.50 29.56 16.82
N PHE A 319 -1.38 28.37 16.24
CA PHE A 319 -1.88 27.11 16.81
C PHE A 319 -1.31 26.87 18.22
N LEU A 320 0.01 26.94 18.38
CA LEU A 320 0.65 26.79 19.69
C LEU A 320 0.22 27.85 20.69
N ALA A 321 0.00 29.09 20.23
CA ALA A 321 -0.47 30.18 21.10
C ALA A 321 -1.90 29.93 21.62
N GLN A 322 -2.79 29.37 20.78
CA GLN A 322 -4.14 28.98 21.21
C GLN A 322 -4.09 27.79 22.18
N LEU A 323 -3.26 26.79 21.92
CA LEU A 323 -3.04 25.67 22.85
C LEU A 323 -2.56 26.14 24.22
N SER A 324 -1.63 27.12 24.24
CA SER A 324 -1.13 27.66 25.49
C SER A 324 -2.21 28.37 26.32
N ARG A 325 -3.18 29.01 25.64
CA ARG A 325 -4.33 29.63 26.31
C ARG A 325 -5.36 28.60 26.81
N MET A 326 -5.50 27.48 26.10
CA MET A 326 -6.39 26.38 26.54
C MET A 326 -5.84 25.74 27.81
N GLY A 327 -4.55 25.38 27.83
CA GLY A 327 -3.92 24.78 29.01
C GLY A 327 -3.78 25.68 30.22
N SER A 328 -3.85 27.03 30.05
CA SER A 328 -3.79 27.99 31.15
C SER A 328 -5.18 28.23 31.83
N LYS A 329 -6.24 27.61 31.30
CA LYS A 329 -7.60 27.72 31.87
C LYS A 329 -7.97 26.52 32.76
N GLU A 330 -7.11 25.52 32.83
CA GLU A 330 -7.14 24.42 33.78
C GLU A 330 -6.22 24.75 35.00
#